data_231cf91255610a0605a8f121144e6c2b
#
_entry.id   231cf91255610a0605a8f121144e6c2b
#
_cell.length_a   1.000
_cell.length_b   1.000
_cell.length_c   1.000
_cell.angle_alpha   90.00
_cell.angle_beta   90.00
_cell.angle_gamma   90.00
#
_symmetry.space_group_name_H-M   'P 1'
#
loop_
_entity.id
_entity.type
_entity.pdbx_description
1 polymer ?
#
loop_
_entity_poly.entity_id
_entity_poly.type
_entity_poly.pdbx_seq_one_letter_code
_entity_poly.pdbx_strand_id
1 'polypeptide(L)'
;MNVENYIESLGVPDIKLSGLQIWIHSREFPEREDFWDSNWLNATAHCGGKNASVRVNGSILRNSEIADWLVALEKLNETLSGEANLPTLESELSVKLEAEQLGGISIEVEITPDQFTQRHYFEFKIDQSYLKGLIASCRKVLLRFPIIGNS
;
A
#
# COMPACT_ATOMS: atom_id res chain seq x y z
N MET A 1 -17.38 -8.62 16.12
CA MET A 1 -16.72 -9.27 14.96
C MET A 1 -15.23 -9.36 15.23
N ASN A 2 -14.63 -10.53 15.08
CA ASN A 2 -13.18 -10.65 15.21
C ASN A 2 -12.46 -10.10 13.96
N VAL A 3 -11.13 -9.96 14.04
CA VAL A 3 -10.33 -9.37 12.96
C VAL A 3 -10.47 -10.16 11.66
N GLU A 4 -10.45 -11.48 11.72
CA GLU A 4 -10.57 -12.35 10.55
C GLU A 4 -11.90 -12.15 9.82
N ASN A 5 -13.01 -12.14 10.57
CA ASN A 5 -14.34 -11.91 10.00
C ASN A 5 -14.45 -10.52 9.39
N TYR A 6 -13.86 -9.52 10.01
CA TYR A 6 -13.83 -8.16 9.45
C TYR A 6 -13.09 -8.13 8.13
N ILE A 7 -11.91 -8.72 8.06
CA ILE A 7 -11.09 -8.74 6.83
C ILE A 7 -11.83 -9.48 5.71
N GLU A 8 -12.44 -10.61 6.01
CA GLU A 8 -13.24 -11.36 5.03
C GLU A 8 -14.40 -10.52 4.50
N SER A 9 -15.04 -9.71 5.35
CA SER A 9 -16.17 -8.85 4.96
C SER A 9 -15.79 -7.76 3.97
N LEU A 10 -14.50 -7.38 3.89
CA LEU A 10 -14.01 -6.36 2.97
C LEU A 10 -13.89 -6.84 1.52
N GLY A 11 -13.92 -8.17 1.31
CA GLY A 11 -13.80 -8.77 -0.01
C GLY A 11 -12.38 -8.75 -0.56
N VAL A 12 -12.28 -8.66 -1.89
CA VAL A 12 -10.99 -8.66 -2.60
C VAL A 12 -10.29 -7.31 -2.37
N PRO A 13 -9.03 -7.31 -1.92
CA PRO A 13 -8.30 -6.06 -1.73
C PRO A 13 -7.99 -5.37 -3.07
N ASP A 14 -7.87 -4.04 -3.02
CA ASP A 14 -7.45 -3.25 -4.17
C ASP A 14 -5.97 -3.43 -4.48
N ILE A 15 -5.15 -3.60 -3.43
CA ILE A 15 -3.72 -3.88 -3.55
C ILE A 15 -3.41 -5.07 -2.64
N LYS A 16 -2.75 -6.07 -3.21
CA LYS A 16 -2.26 -7.22 -2.45
C LYS A 16 -0.79 -7.44 -2.74
N LEU A 17 0.01 -7.53 -1.69
CA LEU A 17 1.45 -7.74 -1.78
C LEU A 17 1.87 -8.72 -0.69
N SER A 18 1.94 -10.02 -1.05
CA SER A 18 2.18 -11.09 -0.08
C SER A 18 1.18 -11.02 1.08
N GLY A 19 1.62 -10.85 2.32
CA GLY A 19 0.73 -10.73 3.48
C GLY A 19 0.10 -9.36 3.68
N LEU A 20 0.45 -8.38 2.85
CA LEU A 20 -0.14 -7.04 2.91
C LEU A 20 -1.35 -6.96 1.99
N GLN A 21 -2.44 -6.42 2.50
CA GLN A 21 -3.67 -6.16 1.77
C GLN A 21 -4.14 -4.75 2.05
N ILE A 22 -4.56 -4.01 1.01
CA ILE A 22 -5.06 -2.65 1.15
C ILE A 22 -6.39 -2.53 0.41
N TRP A 23 -7.40 -2.01 1.08
CA TRP A 23 -8.71 -1.67 0.52
C TRP A 23 -8.87 -0.16 0.53
N ILE A 24 -9.21 0.41 -0.61
CA ILE A 24 -9.48 1.85 -0.73
C ILE A 24 -10.99 2.04 -0.74
N HIS A 25 -11.53 2.69 0.27
CA HIS A 25 -12.98 2.83 0.45
C HIS A 25 -13.54 4.04 -0.29
N SER A 26 -12.89 5.18 -0.14
CA SER A 26 -13.38 6.45 -0.66
C SER A 26 -12.30 7.52 -0.54
N ARG A 27 -12.57 8.69 -1.12
CA ARG A 27 -11.83 9.90 -0.76
C ARG A 27 -12.22 10.29 0.65
N GLU A 28 -11.26 10.72 1.44
CA GLU A 28 -11.52 11.19 2.81
C GLU A 28 -12.31 12.50 2.80
N PHE A 29 -11.96 13.39 1.87
CA PHE A 29 -12.58 14.71 1.75
C PHE A 29 -13.15 14.90 0.33
N PRO A 30 -14.28 14.24 -0.01
CA PRO A 30 -14.79 14.25 -1.39
C PRO A 30 -15.27 15.63 -1.86
N GLU A 31 -15.55 16.57 -0.94
CA GLU A 31 -15.96 17.93 -1.24
C GLU A 31 -14.81 18.88 -1.52
N ARG A 32 -13.56 18.48 -1.26
CA ARG A 32 -12.37 19.32 -1.48
C ARG A 32 -11.90 19.20 -2.92
N GLU A 33 -11.28 20.28 -3.42
CA GLU A 33 -10.80 20.36 -4.81
C GLU A 33 -9.30 20.67 -4.90
N ASP A 34 -8.64 20.90 -3.78
CA ASP A 34 -7.20 21.20 -3.72
C ASP A 34 -6.36 19.92 -3.75
N PHE A 35 -5.11 20.04 -4.19
CA PHE A 35 -4.18 18.91 -4.28
C PHE A 35 -3.92 18.25 -2.91
N TRP A 36 -3.76 19.06 -1.86
CA TRP A 36 -3.29 18.56 -0.57
C TRP A 36 -4.33 17.74 0.20
N ASP A 37 -5.59 18.20 0.24
CA ASP A 37 -6.63 17.53 1.01
C ASP A 37 -7.47 16.56 0.17
N SER A 38 -7.74 16.91 -1.09
CA SER A 38 -8.62 16.10 -1.95
C SER A 38 -8.08 14.71 -2.25
N ASN A 39 -6.77 14.54 -2.18
CA ASN A 39 -6.10 13.30 -2.57
C ASN A 39 -5.92 12.31 -1.41
N TRP A 40 -6.33 12.66 -0.20
CA TRP A 40 -6.39 11.73 0.91
C TRP A 40 -7.45 10.66 0.67
N LEU A 41 -7.07 9.42 0.92
CA LEU A 41 -7.94 8.25 0.76
C LEU A 41 -8.24 7.64 2.13
N ASN A 42 -9.52 7.31 2.32
CA ASN A 42 -9.92 6.47 3.44
C ASN A 42 -9.67 5.02 3.04
N ALA A 43 -8.85 4.34 3.79
CA ALA A 43 -8.39 3.01 3.46
C ALA A 43 -8.27 2.13 4.69
N THR A 44 -8.29 0.81 4.44
CA THR A 44 -7.92 -0.20 5.43
C THR A 44 -6.68 -0.91 4.92
N ALA A 45 -5.66 -1.02 5.75
CA ALA A 45 -4.52 -1.87 5.50
C ALA A 45 -4.50 -3.00 6.52
N HIS A 46 -4.15 -4.19 6.06
CA HIS A 46 -4.00 -5.38 6.90
C HIS A 46 -2.70 -6.07 6.50
N CYS A 47 -1.89 -6.41 7.47
CA CYS A 47 -0.71 -7.23 7.23
C CYS A 47 -0.71 -8.42 8.18
N GLY A 48 -0.56 -9.59 7.62
CA GLY A 48 -0.58 -10.82 8.38
C GLY A 48 0.50 -11.80 7.94
N GLY A 49 0.92 -12.60 8.88
CA GLY A 49 1.82 -13.73 8.68
C GLY A 49 1.35 -14.87 9.57
N LYS A 50 2.25 -15.82 9.83
CA LYS A 50 1.94 -16.93 10.70
C LYS A 50 1.63 -16.43 12.12
N ASN A 51 0.39 -16.64 12.58
CA ASN A 51 -0.07 -16.28 13.93
C ASN A 51 -0.03 -14.78 14.25
N ALA A 52 0.04 -13.93 13.23
CA ALA A 52 0.03 -12.48 13.42
C ALA A 52 -0.91 -11.80 12.45
N SER A 53 -1.61 -10.77 12.92
CA SER A 53 -2.55 -10.00 12.11
C SER A 53 -2.64 -8.59 12.69
N VAL A 54 -2.34 -7.59 11.87
CA VAL A 54 -2.39 -6.18 12.26
C VAL A 54 -3.21 -5.42 11.24
N ARG A 55 -4.11 -4.56 11.71
CA ARG A 55 -4.99 -3.76 10.88
C ARG A 55 -4.90 -2.29 11.26
N VAL A 56 -4.95 -1.42 10.25
CA VAL A 56 -5.09 0.02 10.42
C VAL A 56 -6.13 0.57 9.45
N ASN A 57 -6.95 1.51 9.92
CA ASN A 57 -7.99 2.17 9.13
C ASN A 57 -7.82 3.69 9.22
N GLY A 58 -8.22 4.39 8.18
CA GLY A 58 -8.34 5.83 8.18
C GLY A 58 -7.69 6.49 6.97
N SER A 59 -7.33 7.76 7.13
CA SER A 59 -6.61 8.55 6.12
C SER A 59 -5.13 8.23 6.17
N ILE A 60 -4.77 7.02 5.75
CA ILE A 60 -3.41 6.50 5.92
C ILE A 60 -2.52 6.71 4.69
N LEU A 61 -3.11 7.06 3.56
CA LEU A 61 -2.34 7.31 2.34
C LEU A 61 -3.11 8.22 1.37
N ARG A 62 -2.35 8.82 0.44
CA ARG A 62 -2.90 9.65 -0.63
C ARG A 62 -2.73 8.94 -1.97
N ASN A 63 -3.62 9.23 -2.92
CA ASN A 63 -3.48 8.67 -4.28
C ASN A 63 -2.19 9.16 -4.97
N SER A 64 -1.72 10.37 -4.66
CA SER A 64 -0.44 10.87 -5.17
C SER A 64 0.74 10.01 -4.72
N GLU A 65 0.69 9.47 -3.52
CA GLU A 65 1.71 8.54 -3.01
C GLU A 65 1.68 7.22 -3.77
N ILE A 66 0.49 6.73 -4.12
CA ILE A 66 0.33 5.54 -4.98
C ILE A 66 0.90 5.82 -6.38
N ALA A 67 0.65 7.01 -6.92
CA ALA A 67 1.19 7.40 -8.23
C ALA A 67 2.72 7.43 -8.23
N ASP A 68 3.34 7.98 -7.20
CA ASP A 68 4.79 8.00 -7.05
C ASP A 68 5.36 6.58 -6.90
N TRP A 69 4.66 5.75 -6.12
CA TRP A 69 5.04 4.35 -5.98
C TRP A 69 4.95 3.59 -7.29
N LEU A 70 3.89 3.84 -8.07
CA LEU A 70 3.72 3.24 -9.39
C LEU A 70 4.91 3.51 -10.32
N VAL A 71 5.39 4.76 -10.36
CA VAL A 71 6.58 5.12 -11.14
C VAL A 71 7.79 4.31 -10.68
N ALA A 72 8.00 4.22 -9.38
CA ALA A 72 9.10 3.44 -8.80
C ALA A 72 8.98 1.94 -9.10
N LEU A 73 7.75 1.39 -9.02
CA LEU A 73 7.49 -0.02 -9.32
C LEU A 73 7.73 -0.35 -10.79
N GLU A 74 7.32 0.53 -11.70
CA GLU A 74 7.57 0.35 -13.13
C GLU A 74 9.08 0.32 -13.43
N LYS A 75 9.83 1.22 -12.80
CA LYS A 75 11.28 1.25 -12.93
C LYS A 75 11.92 -0.01 -12.36
N LEU A 76 11.49 -0.45 -11.18
CA LEU A 76 11.99 -1.69 -10.57
C LEU A 76 11.71 -2.90 -11.46
N ASN A 77 10.52 -2.97 -12.04
CA ASN A 77 10.13 -4.05 -12.95
C ASN A 77 10.95 -4.06 -14.24
N GLU A 78 11.32 -2.88 -14.72
CA GLU A 78 12.13 -2.73 -15.95
C GLU A 78 13.60 -3.08 -15.70
N THR A 79 14.18 -2.55 -14.63
CA THR A 79 15.62 -2.66 -14.36
C THR A 79 15.98 -3.88 -13.51
N LEU A 80 15.05 -4.40 -12.72
CA LEU A 80 15.27 -5.47 -11.73
C LEU A 80 16.43 -5.16 -10.78
N SER A 81 16.61 -3.89 -10.47
CA SER A 81 17.61 -3.41 -9.52
C SER A 81 17.08 -2.21 -8.74
N GLY A 82 17.60 -1.99 -7.54
CA GLY A 82 17.22 -0.88 -6.69
C GLY A 82 15.98 -1.14 -5.84
N GLU A 83 15.29 -0.08 -5.49
CA GLU A 83 14.18 -0.09 -4.55
C GLU A 83 12.93 0.58 -5.14
N ALA A 84 11.76 0.19 -4.63
CA ALA A 84 10.49 0.86 -4.89
C ALA A 84 9.73 0.97 -3.57
N ASN A 85 9.77 2.13 -2.96
CA ASN A 85 9.18 2.36 -1.65
C ASN A 85 7.90 3.18 -1.78
N LEU A 86 6.84 2.78 -1.06
CA LEU A 86 5.62 3.58 -0.97
C LEU A 86 5.91 4.81 -0.10
N PRO A 87 5.88 6.02 -0.68
CA PRO A 87 6.33 7.22 0.04
C PRO A 87 5.22 7.84 0.91
N THR A 88 4.68 7.05 1.85
CA THR A 88 3.61 7.52 2.73
C THR A 88 4.10 8.60 3.70
N LEU A 89 3.30 9.65 3.82
CA LEU A 89 3.53 10.72 4.78
C LEU A 89 3.21 10.25 6.20
N GLU A 90 2.12 9.48 6.34
CA GLU A 90 1.67 8.99 7.64
C GLU A 90 2.45 7.75 8.08
N SER A 91 2.63 7.62 9.38
CA SER A 91 3.46 6.57 9.98
C SER A 91 2.75 5.22 10.14
N GLU A 92 1.44 5.15 9.89
CA GLU A 92 0.66 3.92 10.06
C GLU A 92 1.04 2.82 9.08
N LEU A 93 1.59 3.18 7.92
CA LEU A 93 1.98 2.21 6.91
C LEU A 93 3.26 2.64 6.21
N SER A 94 4.22 1.73 6.13
CA SER A 94 5.43 1.88 5.34
C SER A 94 5.70 0.58 4.58
N VAL A 95 5.98 0.68 3.29
CA VAL A 95 6.22 -0.47 2.42
C VAL A 95 7.50 -0.24 1.61
N LYS A 96 8.46 -1.16 1.72
CA LYS A 96 9.72 -1.10 0.98
C LYS A 96 9.89 -2.37 0.16
N LEU A 97 10.17 -2.20 -1.13
CA LEU A 97 10.55 -3.30 -2.01
C LEU A 97 11.99 -3.09 -2.46
N GLU A 98 12.78 -4.15 -2.42
CA GLU A 98 14.16 -4.10 -2.89
C GLU A 98 14.46 -5.33 -3.76
N ALA A 99 15.04 -5.09 -4.92
CA ALA A 99 15.47 -6.16 -5.81
C ALA A 99 16.68 -6.89 -5.21
N GLU A 100 16.61 -8.21 -5.23
CA GLU A 100 17.71 -9.08 -4.83
C GLU A 100 18.31 -9.73 -6.08
N GLN A 101 19.43 -10.42 -5.90
CA GLN A 101 20.03 -11.21 -6.96
C GLN A 101 19.07 -12.33 -7.41
N LEU A 102 19.15 -12.74 -8.66
CA LEU A 102 18.40 -13.84 -9.23
C LEU A 102 16.89 -13.64 -9.30
N GLY A 103 16.44 -12.36 -9.37
CA GLY A 103 15.04 -12.03 -9.63
C GLY A 103 14.12 -12.03 -8.43
N GLY A 104 14.64 -12.21 -7.23
CA GLY A 104 13.87 -12.09 -6.00
C GLY A 104 13.62 -10.62 -5.63
N ILE A 105 12.49 -10.38 -4.97
CA ILE A 105 12.14 -9.08 -4.41
C ILE A 105 11.91 -9.26 -2.92
N SER A 106 12.66 -8.55 -2.09
CA SER A 106 12.39 -8.50 -0.65
C SER A 106 11.41 -7.39 -0.33
N ILE A 107 10.52 -7.64 0.60
CA ILE A 107 9.47 -6.71 1.01
C ILE A 107 9.56 -6.51 2.51
N GLU A 108 9.57 -5.24 2.93
CA GLU A 108 9.47 -4.87 4.34
C GLU A 108 8.19 -4.05 4.52
N VAL A 109 7.36 -4.46 5.47
CA VAL A 109 6.14 -3.74 5.83
C VAL A 109 6.19 -3.36 7.29
N GLU A 110 6.07 -2.07 7.58
CA GLU A 110 5.75 -1.59 8.92
C GLU A 110 4.29 -1.15 8.91
N ILE A 111 3.50 -1.68 9.83
CA ILE A 111 2.09 -1.35 9.98
C ILE A 111 1.83 -1.10 11.45
N THR A 112 1.47 0.13 11.80
CA THR A 112 1.50 0.59 13.18
C THR A 112 0.25 1.41 13.50
N PRO A 113 -0.79 0.76 14.04
CA PRO A 113 -2.02 1.47 14.42
C PRO A 113 -1.82 2.57 15.45
N ASP A 114 -0.88 2.39 16.36
CA ASP A 114 -0.54 3.39 17.38
C ASP A 114 0.99 3.43 17.55
N GLN A 115 1.62 4.44 16.96
CA GLN A 115 3.07 4.61 16.97
C GLN A 115 3.65 4.88 18.37
N PHE A 116 2.82 5.25 19.34
CA PHE A 116 3.28 5.54 20.70
C PHE A 116 3.42 4.29 21.55
N THR A 117 2.66 3.22 21.24
CA THR A 117 2.61 2.01 22.08
C THR A 117 2.95 0.73 21.32
N GLN A 118 3.02 0.78 19.99
CA GLN A 118 3.15 -0.42 19.16
C GLN A 118 4.17 -0.24 18.06
N ARG A 119 4.73 -1.36 17.64
CA ARG A 119 5.55 -1.42 16.44
C ARG A 119 5.41 -2.81 15.84
N HIS A 120 4.98 -2.90 14.57
CA HIS A 120 4.79 -4.16 13.87
C HIS A 120 5.58 -4.13 12.56
N TYR A 121 6.37 -5.16 12.35
CA TYR A 121 7.26 -5.28 11.21
C TYR A 121 7.13 -6.68 10.61
N PHE A 122 6.97 -6.73 9.28
CA PHE A 122 6.86 -7.99 8.53
C PHE A 122 7.85 -7.98 7.39
N GLU A 123 8.45 -9.14 7.11
CA GLU A 123 9.29 -9.35 5.96
C GLU A 123 8.70 -10.45 5.08
N PHE A 124 8.69 -10.20 3.76
CA PHE A 124 8.25 -11.17 2.78
C PHE A 124 9.23 -11.21 1.62
N LYS A 125 9.15 -12.26 0.83
CA LYS A 125 9.86 -12.37 -0.44
C LYS A 125 8.89 -12.80 -1.52
N ILE A 126 9.02 -12.19 -2.70
CA ILE A 126 8.26 -12.57 -3.88
C ILE A 126 9.19 -12.73 -5.07
N ASP A 127 8.70 -13.41 -6.10
CA ASP A 127 9.35 -13.41 -7.39
C ASP A 127 9.02 -12.14 -8.16
N GLN A 128 9.93 -11.68 -9.01
CA GLN A 128 9.72 -10.48 -9.84
C GLN A 128 8.46 -10.54 -10.70
N SER A 129 7.99 -11.74 -11.04
CA SER A 129 6.78 -11.93 -11.85
C SER A 129 5.52 -11.33 -11.20
N TYR A 130 5.53 -11.13 -9.88
CA TYR A 130 4.42 -10.52 -9.16
C TYR A 130 4.33 -8.99 -9.32
N LEU A 131 5.40 -8.34 -9.79
CA LEU A 131 5.41 -6.87 -9.94
C LEU A 131 4.37 -6.38 -10.95
N LYS A 132 4.14 -7.11 -12.03
CA LYS A 132 3.15 -6.73 -13.05
C LYS A 132 1.73 -6.62 -12.46
N GLY A 133 1.35 -7.57 -11.61
CA GLY A 133 0.04 -7.56 -10.95
C GLY A 133 -0.10 -6.40 -9.99
N LEU A 134 0.95 -6.11 -9.22
CA LEU A 134 0.98 -4.97 -8.30
C LEU A 134 0.87 -3.64 -9.05
N ILE A 135 1.60 -3.49 -10.14
CA ILE A 135 1.54 -2.31 -11.02
C ILE A 135 0.12 -2.13 -11.55
N ALA A 136 -0.50 -3.20 -12.05
CA ALA A 136 -1.86 -3.16 -12.57
C ALA A 136 -2.87 -2.73 -11.48
N SER A 137 -2.69 -3.21 -10.26
CA SER A 137 -3.54 -2.85 -9.12
C SER A 137 -3.41 -1.36 -8.78
N CYS A 138 -2.20 -0.82 -8.76
CA CYS A 138 -1.98 0.61 -8.54
C CYS A 138 -2.65 1.47 -9.63
N ARG A 139 -2.55 1.06 -10.89
CA ARG A 139 -3.22 1.75 -12.00
C ARG A 139 -4.74 1.75 -11.85
N LYS A 140 -5.33 0.64 -11.43
CA LYS A 140 -6.79 0.57 -11.18
C LYS A 140 -7.24 1.51 -10.09
N VAL A 141 -6.48 1.62 -9.00
CA VAL A 141 -6.77 2.57 -7.92
C VAL A 141 -6.76 3.99 -8.46
N LEU A 142 -5.77 4.36 -9.27
CA LEU A 142 -5.65 5.71 -9.83
C LEU A 142 -6.73 6.02 -10.87
N LEU A 143 -7.25 5.01 -11.57
CA LEU A 143 -8.42 5.20 -12.46
C LEU A 143 -9.68 5.47 -11.66
N ARG A 144 -9.85 4.78 -10.54
CA ARG A 144 -11.01 4.95 -9.67
C ARG A 144 -10.93 6.24 -8.85
N PHE A 145 -9.74 6.65 -8.45
CA PHE A 145 -9.50 7.86 -7.66
C PHE A 145 -8.40 8.69 -8.32
N PRO A 146 -8.71 9.42 -9.41
CA PRO A 146 -7.70 10.23 -10.10
C PRO A 146 -7.19 11.37 -9.22
N ILE A 147 -5.94 11.78 -9.45
CA ILE A 147 -5.33 12.88 -8.73
C ILE A 147 -6.02 14.19 -9.11
N ILE A 148 -6.39 14.97 -8.09
CA ILE A 148 -7.03 16.27 -8.22
C ILE A 148 -5.97 17.37 -7.97
N GLY A 149 -5.98 18.38 -8.85
CA GLY A 149 -5.10 19.54 -8.71
C GLY A 149 -3.64 19.26 -9.02
N ASN A 150 -2.82 20.25 -8.73
CA ASN A 150 -1.37 20.18 -8.92
C ASN A 150 -0.66 20.54 -7.62
N SER A 151 0.47 19.88 -7.38
CA SER A 151 1.30 20.16 -6.20
C SER A 151 1.90 21.56 -6.23
#